data_ac5ad342f0b8a19fc5046f5e90a69283
#
_entry.id   ac5ad342f0b8a19fc5046f5e90a69283
#
_cell.length_a   1.000
_cell.length_b   1.000
_cell.length_c   1.000
_cell.angle_alpha   90.00
_cell.angle_beta   90.00
_cell.angle_gamma   90.00
#
_symmetry.space_group_name_H-M   'P 1'
#
loop_
_entity.id
_entity.type
_entity.pdbx_description
1 polymer ?
#
loop_
_entity_poly.entity_id
_entity_poly.type
_entity_poly.pdbx_seq_one_letter_code
_entity_poly.pdbx_strand_id
1 'polypeptide(L)'
;MQRDHQIFDLIAEEKERQLNGIELIASENFASPQVMEAAGSVLTNKYAEGYPGKRYYGGCEVVDKVEQLAIDRAKELFGAVYANVQPHSGSQANAAVFQACLSPGDTILGFDLAHGGHLT
;
A
#
# COMPACT_ATOMS: atom_id res chain seq x y z
N MET A 1 -6.87 28.90 2.12
CA MET A 1 -7.86 27.96 2.67
C MET A 1 -7.62 27.86 4.17
N GLN A 2 -8.66 27.98 5.00
CA GLN A 2 -8.49 27.85 6.46
C GLN A 2 -8.21 26.39 6.80
N ARG A 3 -7.31 26.15 7.77
CA ARG A 3 -6.98 24.82 8.25
C ARG A 3 -8.20 24.19 8.94
N ASP A 4 -8.52 22.96 8.60
CA ASP A 4 -9.55 22.18 9.29
C ASP A 4 -9.00 21.69 10.64
N HIS A 5 -9.27 22.47 11.69
CA HIS A 5 -8.77 22.16 13.03
C HIS A 5 -9.37 20.87 13.58
N GLN A 6 -10.61 20.51 13.23
CA GLN A 6 -11.26 19.31 13.76
C GLN A 6 -10.47 18.04 13.45
N ILE A 7 -10.11 17.85 12.18
CA ILE A 7 -9.35 16.65 11.79
C ILE A 7 -7.89 16.70 12.27
N PHE A 8 -7.25 17.87 12.22
CA PHE A 8 -5.85 17.97 12.63
C PHE A 8 -5.63 17.85 14.12
N ASP A 9 -6.61 18.24 14.95
CA ASP A 9 -6.58 18.04 16.40
C ASP A 9 -6.76 16.54 16.72
N LEU A 10 -7.65 15.82 16.03
CA LEU A 10 -7.77 14.37 16.16
C LEU A 10 -6.50 13.61 15.73
N ILE A 11 -5.83 14.07 14.67
CA ILE A 11 -4.54 13.48 14.26
C ILE A 11 -3.47 13.69 15.33
N ALA A 12 -3.47 14.87 15.98
CA ALA A 12 -2.54 15.14 17.08
C ALA A 12 -2.85 14.26 18.31
N GLU A 13 -4.12 14.07 18.65
CA GLU A 13 -4.57 13.20 19.73
C GLU A 13 -4.15 11.73 19.46
N GLU A 14 -4.36 11.23 18.24
CA GLU A 14 -3.94 9.88 17.85
C GLU A 14 -2.41 9.73 17.94
N LYS A 15 -1.64 10.73 17.54
CA LYS A 15 -0.19 10.72 17.71
C LYS A 15 0.22 10.58 19.18
N GLU A 16 -0.42 11.33 20.08
CA GLU A 16 -0.17 11.21 21.52
C GLU A 16 -0.58 9.84 22.07
N ARG A 17 -1.69 9.27 21.58
CA ARG A 17 -2.09 7.91 21.93
C ARG A 17 -1.01 6.90 21.56
N GLN A 18 -0.48 6.98 20.34
CA GLN A 18 0.58 6.06 19.86
C GLN A 18 1.89 6.23 20.63
N LEU A 19 2.27 7.46 21.00
CA LEU A 19 3.49 7.73 21.76
C LEU A 19 3.43 7.21 23.21
N ASN A 20 2.25 7.20 23.81
CA ASN A 20 2.04 6.85 25.20
C ASN A 20 1.52 5.42 25.40
N GLY A 21 1.18 4.73 24.33
CA GLY A 21 0.69 3.36 24.35
C GLY A 21 1.76 2.33 23.99
N ILE A 22 1.52 1.07 24.40
CA ILE A 22 2.27 -0.08 23.92
C ILE A 22 1.35 -0.85 22.97
N GLU A 23 1.71 -0.86 21.69
CA GLU A 23 0.94 -1.57 20.68
C GLU A 23 1.32 -3.06 20.66
N LEU A 24 0.34 -3.93 20.89
CA LEU A 24 0.52 -5.39 20.93
C LEU A 24 -0.16 -6.11 19.74
N ILE A 25 -0.73 -5.37 18.79
CA ILE A 25 -1.33 -5.93 17.59
C ILE A 25 -0.20 -6.25 16.59
N ALA A 26 0.07 -7.52 16.36
CA ALA A 26 1.21 -8.01 15.59
C ALA A 26 1.20 -7.55 14.11
N SER A 27 0.05 -7.18 13.56
CA SER A 27 -0.10 -6.68 12.19
C SER A 27 0.14 -5.18 12.04
N GLU A 28 0.31 -4.43 13.12
CA GLU A 28 0.59 -2.99 13.07
C GLU A 28 2.08 -2.71 12.93
N ASN A 29 2.40 -1.64 12.22
CA ASN A 29 3.76 -1.16 12.02
C ASN A 29 3.80 0.36 12.00
N PHE A 30 4.72 0.94 12.75
CA PHE A 30 4.94 2.39 12.73
C PHE A 30 5.65 2.80 11.44
N ALA A 31 4.94 3.50 10.57
CA ALA A 31 5.51 4.05 9.35
C ALA A 31 6.50 5.18 9.66
N SER A 32 7.59 5.25 8.90
CA SER A 32 8.54 6.36 9.04
C SER A 32 7.92 7.69 8.60
N PRO A 33 8.41 8.83 9.14
CA PRO A 33 7.94 10.15 8.69
C PRO A 33 8.06 10.35 7.18
N GLN A 34 9.10 9.82 6.54
CA GLN A 34 9.29 9.90 5.08
C GLN A 34 8.20 9.15 4.31
N VAL A 35 7.77 7.99 4.79
CA VAL A 35 6.67 7.23 4.17
C VAL A 35 5.36 8.01 4.27
N MET A 36 5.07 8.58 5.44
CA MET A 36 3.87 9.39 5.65
C MET A 36 3.89 10.67 4.80
N GLU A 37 5.04 11.35 4.68
CA GLU A 37 5.21 12.52 3.83
C GLU A 37 4.99 12.18 2.35
N ALA A 38 5.55 11.08 1.86
CA ALA A 38 5.35 10.64 0.48
C ALA A 38 3.90 10.28 0.19
N ALA A 39 3.23 9.58 1.11
CA ALA A 39 1.82 9.18 0.96
C ALA A 39 0.86 10.38 0.98
N GLY A 40 1.16 11.41 1.76
CA GLY A 40 0.37 12.66 1.86
C GLY A 40 0.82 13.76 0.90
N SER A 41 1.60 13.46 -0.14
CA SER A 41 2.17 14.44 -1.06
C SER A 41 1.24 14.80 -2.21
N VAL A 42 1.71 15.72 -3.06
CA VAL A 42 1.01 16.13 -4.29
C VAL A 42 0.81 15.00 -5.30
N LEU A 43 1.48 13.87 -5.15
CA LEU A 43 1.25 12.67 -5.95
C LEU A 43 -0.20 12.18 -5.85
N THR A 44 -0.87 12.45 -4.74
CA THR A 44 -2.30 12.16 -4.51
C THR A 44 -3.21 12.82 -5.56
N ASN A 45 -2.80 13.94 -6.16
CA ASN A 45 -3.61 14.67 -7.13
C ASN A 45 -3.58 14.05 -8.53
N LYS A 46 -2.64 13.12 -8.80
CA LYS A 46 -2.42 12.63 -10.16
C LYS A 46 -3.15 11.33 -10.43
N TYR A 47 -4.04 11.35 -11.39
CA TYR A 47 -4.68 10.17 -11.96
C TYR A 47 -3.75 9.52 -13.00
N ALA A 48 -3.28 8.31 -12.73
CA ALA A 48 -2.22 7.65 -13.49
C ALA A 48 -2.58 6.19 -13.86
N GLU A 49 -3.77 6.00 -14.42
CA GLU A 49 -4.21 4.70 -14.89
C GLU A 49 -3.29 4.16 -15.99
N GLY A 50 -2.99 2.87 -15.93
CA GLY A 50 -2.03 2.18 -16.80
C GLY A 50 -0.71 1.90 -16.08
N TYR A 51 0.37 1.76 -16.83
CA TYR A 51 1.71 1.44 -16.32
C TYR A 51 2.73 2.47 -16.76
N PRO A 52 3.92 2.56 -16.15
CA PRO A 52 4.99 3.44 -16.59
C PRO A 52 5.25 3.35 -18.10
N GLY A 53 5.23 4.48 -18.79
CA GLY A 53 5.36 4.56 -20.25
C GLY A 53 4.15 4.07 -21.05
N LYS A 54 3.09 3.60 -20.40
CA LYS A 54 1.85 3.10 -21.03
C LYS A 54 0.62 3.59 -20.26
N ARG A 55 0.47 4.90 -20.14
CA ARG A 55 -0.63 5.55 -19.45
C ARG A 55 -1.78 5.90 -20.39
N TYR A 56 -2.99 5.91 -19.84
CA TYR A 56 -4.17 6.38 -20.57
C TYR A 56 -4.27 7.90 -20.61
N TYR A 57 -3.57 8.62 -19.70
CA TYR A 57 -3.64 10.06 -19.55
C TYR A 57 -2.25 10.70 -19.61
N GLY A 58 -2.19 11.96 -20.03
CA GLY A 58 -0.96 12.73 -20.06
C GLY A 58 -0.50 13.22 -18.69
N GLY A 59 0.71 13.79 -18.62
CA GLY A 59 1.28 14.38 -17.41
C GLY A 59 1.76 13.34 -16.38
N CYS A 60 2.13 12.15 -16.82
CA CYS A 60 2.57 11.06 -15.95
C CYS A 60 4.09 10.88 -15.87
N GLU A 61 4.87 11.78 -16.47
CA GLU A 61 6.32 11.64 -16.62
C GLU A 61 7.06 11.55 -15.27
N VAL A 62 6.54 12.22 -14.25
CA VAL A 62 7.10 12.18 -12.88
C VAL A 62 6.58 10.95 -12.13
N VAL A 63 5.27 10.69 -12.21
CA VAL A 63 4.66 9.52 -11.57
C VAL A 63 5.23 8.21 -12.12
N ASP A 64 5.56 8.15 -13.41
CA ASP A 64 6.24 7.00 -14.02
C ASP A 64 7.59 6.73 -13.35
N LYS A 65 8.35 7.77 -13.05
CA LYS A 65 9.63 7.64 -12.35
C LYS A 65 9.45 7.16 -10.90
N VAL A 66 8.41 7.65 -10.23
CA VAL A 66 8.08 7.23 -8.86
C VAL A 66 7.69 5.75 -8.82
N GLU A 67 6.81 5.34 -9.73
CA GLU A 67 6.37 3.93 -9.80
C GLU A 67 7.53 3.02 -10.21
N GLN A 68 8.33 3.43 -11.20
CA GLN A 68 9.51 2.65 -11.60
C GLN A 68 10.51 2.50 -10.46
N LEU A 69 10.78 3.57 -9.69
CA LEU A 69 11.64 3.51 -8.52
C LEU A 69 11.11 2.51 -7.47
N ALA A 70 9.80 2.49 -7.25
CA ALA A 70 9.18 1.54 -6.33
C ALA A 70 9.33 0.08 -6.82
N ILE A 71 9.12 -0.14 -8.13
CA ILE A 71 9.34 -1.46 -8.77
C ILE A 71 10.79 -1.92 -8.59
N ASP A 72 11.75 -1.05 -8.89
CA ASP A 72 13.17 -1.40 -8.82
C ASP A 72 13.61 -1.73 -7.39
N ARG A 73 13.16 -0.95 -6.41
CA ARG A 73 13.41 -1.19 -4.99
C ARG A 73 12.75 -2.47 -4.48
N ALA A 74 11.52 -2.76 -4.89
CA ALA A 74 10.85 -4.01 -4.55
C ALA A 74 11.59 -5.21 -5.13
N LYS A 75 12.05 -5.13 -6.37
CA LYS A 75 12.86 -6.18 -7.01
C LYS A 75 14.18 -6.40 -6.29
N GLU A 76 14.88 -5.34 -5.91
CA GLU A 76 16.13 -5.41 -5.16
C GLU A 76 15.92 -6.04 -3.78
N LEU A 77 14.92 -5.56 -3.04
CA LEU A 77 14.62 -6.03 -1.68
C LEU A 77 14.29 -7.52 -1.61
N PHE A 78 13.52 -8.01 -2.58
CA PHE A 78 13.05 -9.40 -2.59
C PHE A 78 13.86 -10.32 -3.53
N GLY A 79 14.87 -9.81 -4.23
CA GLY A 79 15.62 -10.57 -5.23
C GLY A 79 14.71 -11.03 -6.40
N ALA A 80 13.67 -10.28 -6.70
CA ALA A 80 12.65 -10.66 -7.66
C ALA A 80 13.00 -10.20 -9.08
N VAL A 81 12.65 -11.01 -10.08
CA VAL A 81 12.81 -10.63 -11.49
C VAL A 81 11.73 -9.61 -11.91
N TYR A 82 10.54 -9.70 -11.31
CA TYR A 82 9.39 -8.87 -11.61
C TYR A 82 8.72 -8.39 -10.31
N ALA A 83 8.18 -7.18 -10.33
CA ALA A 83 7.34 -6.64 -9.26
C ALA A 83 6.21 -5.77 -9.83
N ASN A 84 5.05 -5.84 -9.21
CA ASN A 84 3.93 -4.93 -9.43
C ASN A 84 3.63 -4.23 -8.10
N VAL A 85 3.69 -2.90 -8.10
CA VAL A 85 3.52 -2.07 -6.90
C VAL A 85 2.19 -1.32 -6.87
N GLN A 86 1.26 -1.66 -7.78
CA GLN A 86 -0.03 -0.97 -7.89
C GLN A 86 -1.12 -1.47 -6.92
N PRO A 87 -1.11 -2.70 -6.38
CA PRO A 87 -2.13 -3.11 -5.41
C PRO A 87 -2.21 -2.12 -4.24
N HIS A 88 -3.42 -1.71 -3.89
CA HIS A 88 -3.64 -0.77 -2.79
C HIS A 88 -3.58 -1.43 -1.40
N SER A 89 -3.58 -2.76 -1.35
CA SER A 89 -3.55 -3.54 -0.11
C SER A 89 -3.03 -4.95 -0.33
N GLY A 90 -2.63 -5.63 0.76
CA GLY A 90 -2.30 -7.05 0.73
C GLY A 90 -3.46 -7.92 0.25
N SER A 91 -4.69 -7.58 0.62
CA SER A 91 -5.89 -8.30 0.14
C SER A 91 -6.04 -8.23 -1.38
N GLN A 92 -5.84 -7.06 -1.98
CA GLN A 92 -5.88 -6.92 -3.43
C GLN A 92 -4.72 -7.67 -4.11
N ALA A 93 -3.52 -7.63 -3.53
CA ALA A 93 -2.38 -8.37 -4.04
C ALA A 93 -2.64 -9.88 -4.03
N ASN A 94 -3.18 -10.41 -2.92
CA ASN A 94 -3.57 -11.82 -2.81
C ASN A 94 -4.67 -12.19 -3.82
N ALA A 95 -5.68 -11.36 -3.97
CA ALA A 95 -6.74 -11.59 -4.96
C ALA A 95 -6.19 -11.66 -6.38
N ALA A 96 -5.23 -10.79 -6.73
CA ALA A 96 -4.57 -10.82 -8.03
C ALA A 96 -3.80 -12.13 -8.26
N VAL A 97 -3.11 -12.64 -7.22
CA VAL A 97 -2.40 -13.93 -7.29
C VAL A 97 -3.40 -15.07 -7.49
N PHE A 98 -4.50 -15.09 -6.73
CA PHE A 98 -5.53 -16.11 -6.89
C PHE A 98 -6.12 -16.11 -8.30
N GLN A 99 -6.44 -14.93 -8.84
CA GLN A 99 -6.94 -14.81 -10.21
C GLN A 99 -5.94 -15.26 -11.29
N ALA A 100 -4.65 -15.07 -11.03
CA ALA A 100 -3.61 -15.48 -11.97
C ALA A 100 -3.31 -16.98 -11.93
N CYS A 101 -3.48 -17.63 -10.76
CA CYS A 101 -3.03 -19.01 -10.53
C CYS A 101 -4.17 -20.03 -10.45
N LEU A 102 -5.41 -19.59 -10.22
CA LEU A 102 -6.52 -20.46 -9.90
C LEU A 102 -7.73 -20.22 -10.81
N SER A 103 -8.52 -21.26 -10.99
CA SER A 103 -9.84 -21.22 -11.62
C SER A 103 -10.94 -21.40 -10.54
N PRO A 104 -12.17 -20.92 -10.79
CA PRO A 104 -13.29 -21.18 -9.90
C PRO A 104 -13.49 -22.69 -9.67
N GLY A 105 -13.45 -23.11 -8.40
CA GLY A 105 -13.55 -24.52 -8.01
C GLY A 105 -12.23 -25.16 -7.61
N ASP A 106 -11.10 -24.51 -7.84
CA ASP A 106 -9.80 -25.01 -7.37
C ASP A 106 -9.72 -25.00 -5.84
N THR A 107 -8.93 -25.90 -5.29
CA THR A 107 -8.77 -26.06 -3.85
C THR A 107 -7.62 -25.22 -3.34
N ILE A 108 -7.87 -24.46 -2.27
CA ILE A 108 -6.87 -23.69 -1.54
C ILE A 108 -6.69 -24.29 -0.14
N LEU A 109 -5.44 -24.50 0.28
CA LEU A 109 -5.11 -24.82 1.65
C LEU A 109 -4.76 -23.55 2.42
N GLY A 110 -5.57 -23.17 3.37
CA GLY A 110 -5.37 -21.99 4.24
C GLY A 110 -5.38 -22.35 5.71
N PHE A 111 -4.86 -21.46 6.55
CA PHE A 111 -5.00 -21.56 7.99
C PHE A 111 -6.41 -21.14 8.42
N ASP A 112 -6.95 -21.84 9.39
CA ASP A 112 -8.15 -21.40 10.10
C ASP A 112 -7.91 -20.08 10.82
N LEU A 113 -8.92 -19.20 10.86
CA LEU A 113 -8.84 -17.90 11.50
C LEU A 113 -8.38 -17.97 12.96
N ALA A 114 -8.87 -18.99 13.71
CA ALA A 114 -8.48 -19.22 15.10
C ALA A 114 -7.01 -19.63 15.27
N HIS A 115 -6.36 -20.05 14.20
CA HIS A 115 -4.93 -20.43 14.16
C HIS A 115 -4.06 -19.40 13.46
N GLY A 116 -4.53 -18.17 13.29
CA GLY A 116 -3.79 -17.07 12.67
C GLY A 116 -4.04 -16.92 11.17
N GLY A 117 -5.07 -17.52 10.62
CA GLY A 117 -5.48 -17.36 9.23
C GLY A 117 -6.01 -15.95 8.95
N HIS A 118 -5.98 -15.55 7.69
CA HIS A 118 -6.54 -14.27 7.22
C HIS A 118 -8.01 -14.43 6.81
N LEU A 119 -8.78 -13.33 6.94
CA LEU A 119 -10.21 -13.32 6.61
C LEU A 119 -10.50 -13.37 5.09
N THR A 120 -9.54 -12.99 4.27
CA THR A 120 -9.69 -12.92 2.80
C THR A 120 -9.01 -14.08 2.08
#